data_72238628ed88bf71bf9013c5a475767d
#
_entry.id   72238628ed88bf71bf9013c5a475767d
#
_cell.length_a   1.000
_cell.length_b   1.000
_cell.length_c   1.000
_cell.angle_alpha   90.00
_cell.angle_beta   90.00
_cell.angle_gamma   90.00
#
_symmetry.space_group_name_H-M   'P 1'
#
loop_
_entity.id
_entity.type
_entity.pdbx_description
1 polymer ?
#
loop_
_entity_poly.entity_id
_entity_poly.type
_entity_poly.pdbx_seq_one_letter_code
_entity_poly.pdbx_strand_id
1 'polypeptide(L)' 'MEELQRNRDLARKPAIKNSKLKQQIESFQLARKEMSRSLENTAHEARRKQLTAAIEDIDRRIKELQTQSG' A
#
# COMPACT_ATOMS: atom_id res chain seq x y z
N MET A 1 16.64 -21.24 -21.01
CA MET A 1 15.58 -20.69 -20.35
C MET A 1 15.92 -20.11 -19.05
N GLU A 2 16.52 -20.80 -18.19
CA GLU A 2 16.88 -20.23 -16.93
C GLU A 2 17.78 -19.07 -17.06
N GLU A 3 18.61 -19.09 -18.07
CA GLU A 3 19.52 -18.00 -18.27
C GLU A 3 18.79 -16.70 -18.41
N LEU A 4 17.69 -16.74 -19.12
CA LEU A 4 16.92 -15.53 -19.31
C LEU A 4 16.44 -14.98 -17.99
N GLN A 5 15.98 -15.88 -17.14
CA GLN A 5 15.49 -15.44 -15.87
C GLN A 5 16.56 -14.81 -15.03
N ARG A 6 17.73 -15.40 -15.02
CA ARG A 6 18.81 -14.87 -14.24
C ARG A 6 19.23 -13.49 -14.73
N ASN A 7 19.27 -13.34 -16.03
CA ASN A 7 19.62 -12.03 -16.57
C ASN A 7 18.65 -10.97 -16.14
N ARG A 8 17.40 -11.31 -16.16
CA ARG A 8 16.40 -10.36 -15.71
C ARG A 8 16.58 -10.01 -14.28
N ASP A 9 16.93 -10.99 -13.45
CA ASP A 9 17.11 -10.74 -12.05
C ASP A 9 18.20 -9.72 -11.80
N LEU A 10 19.30 -9.86 -12.52
CA LEU A 10 20.40 -8.93 -12.34
C LEU A 10 20.00 -7.52 -12.73
N ALA A 11 19.33 -7.38 -13.82
CA ALA A 11 18.94 -6.07 -14.30
C ALA A 11 17.91 -5.43 -13.40
N ARG A 12 17.19 -6.26 -12.64
CA ARG A 12 16.09 -5.74 -11.88
C ARG A 12 16.38 -5.44 -10.44
N LYS A 13 17.58 -5.57 -10.00
CA LYS A 13 17.87 -5.32 -8.61
C LYS A 13 17.38 -3.97 -8.13
N PRO A 14 17.71 -2.88 -8.80
CA PRO A 14 17.19 -1.57 -8.38
C PRO A 14 15.68 -1.51 -8.50
N ALA A 15 15.16 -2.13 -9.55
CA ALA A 15 13.72 -2.12 -9.76
C ALA A 15 13.01 -2.90 -8.67
N ILE A 16 13.65 -3.93 -8.16
CA ILE A 16 13.05 -4.73 -7.10
C ILE A 16 12.81 -3.86 -5.86
N LYS A 17 13.75 -3.02 -5.53
CA LYS A 17 13.58 -2.12 -4.41
C LYS A 17 12.38 -1.23 -4.61
N ASN A 18 12.30 -0.60 -5.76
CA ASN A 18 11.17 0.27 -6.06
C ASN A 18 9.88 -0.52 -6.10
N SER A 19 9.95 -1.74 -6.59
CA SER A 19 8.78 -2.60 -6.64
C SER A 19 8.25 -2.89 -5.25
N LYS A 20 9.15 -3.16 -4.32
CA LYS A 20 8.74 -3.47 -2.98
C LYS A 20 8.02 -2.30 -2.34
N LEU A 21 8.58 -1.12 -2.50
CA LEU A 21 7.96 0.08 -1.96
C LEU A 21 6.61 0.31 -2.61
N LYS A 22 6.55 0.13 -3.89
CA LYS A 22 5.30 0.29 -4.62
C LYS A 22 4.25 -0.70 -4.15
N GLN A 23 4.66 -1.93 -3.90
CA GLN A 23 3.74 -2.93 -3.41
C GLN A 23 3.19 -2.56 -2.04
N GLN A 24 4.01 -2.00 -1.19
CA GLN A 24 3.54 -1.57 0.10
C GLN A 24 2.52 -0.46 -0.02
N ILE A 25 2.79 0.49 -0.88
CA ILE A 25 1.86 1.59 -1.10
C ILE A 25 0.54 1.05 -1.65
N GLU A 26 0.60 0.16 -2.61
CA GLU A 26 -0.61 -0.40 -3.20
C GLU A 26 -1.39 -1.20 -2.16
N SER A 27 -0.68 -1.92 -1.31
CA SER A 27 -1.34 -2.68 -0.26
C SER A 27 -2.09 -1.77 0.69
N PHE A 28 -1.47 -0.68 1.08
CA PHE A 28 -2.12 0.28 1.95
C PHE A 28 -3.29 0.96 1.26
N GLN A 29 -3.15 1.26 -0.02
CA GLN A 29 -4.23 1.88 -0.77
C GLN A 29 -5.43 0.95 -0.85
N LEU A 30 -5.18 -0.33 -1.05
CA LEU A 30 -6.25 -1.31 -1.09
C LEU A 30 -6.95 -1.41 0.26
N ALA A 31 -6.17 -1.47 1.33
CA ALA A 31 -6.74 -1.52 2.66
C ALA A 31 -7.57 -0.29 2.94
N ARG A 32 -7.08 0.87 2.52
CA ARG A 32 -7.81 2.11 2.72
C ARG A 32 -9.15 2.07 1.98
N LYS A 33 -9.12 1.56 0.78
CA LYS A 33 -10.33 1.47 -0.03
C LYS A 33 -11.35 0.56 0.63
N GLU A 34 -10.90 -0.56 1.15
CA GLU A 34 -11.81 -1.49 1.81
C GLU A 34 -12.37 -0.91 3.09
N MET A 35 -11.54 -0.20 3.83
CA MET A 35 -12.02 0.43 5.05
C MET A 35 -13.00 1.55 4.74
N SER A 36 -12.75 2.27 3.66
CA SER A 36 -13.66 3.31 3.23
C SER A 36 -15.03 2.72 2.88
N ARG A 37 -15.02 1.60 2.20
CA ARG A 37 -16.24 0.91 1.85
C ARG A 37 -16.97 0.45 3.10
N SER A 38 -16.24 -0.12 4.05
CA SER A 38 -16.84 -0.55 5.30
C SER A 38 -17.45 0.64 6.03
N LEU A 39 -16.76 1.77 5.97
CA LEU A 39 -17.27 2.97 6.62
C LEU A 39 -18.62 3.39 6.03
N GLU A 40 -18.72 3.32 4.73
CA GLU A 40 -19.97 3.68 4.07
C GLU A 40 -21.10 2.73 4.43
N ASN A 41 -20.77 1.48 4.68
CA ASN A 41 -21.77 0.48 5.00
C ASN A 41 -22.04 0.32 6.47
N THR A 42 -21.33 1.05 7.30
CA THR A 42 -21.45 0.91 8.75
C THR A 42 -22.27 2.08 9.29
N ALA A 43 -23.30 1.74 10.04
CA ALA A 43 -24.12 2.76 10.68
C ALA A 43 -23.69 3.00 12.13
N HIS A 44 -22.85 2.14 12.65
CA HIS A 44 -22.42 2.23 14.04
C HIS A 44 -21.43 3.35 14.22
N GLU A 45 -21.76 4.29 15.06
CA GLU A 45 -20.93 5.48 15.21
C GLU A 45 -19.54 5.16 15.73
N ALA A 46 -19.46 4.32 16.74
CA ALA A 46 -18.16 3.97 17.32
C ALA A 46 -17.28 3.31 16.28
N ARG A 47 -17.89 2.44 15.47
CA ARG A 47 -17.13 1.74 14.43
C ARG A 47 -16.69 2.70 13.33
N ARG A 48 -17.55 3.64 13.01
CA ARG A 48 -17.19 4.63 11.99
C ARG A 48 -15.99 5.45 12.44
N LYS A 49 -15.93 5.77 13.71
CA LYS A 49 -14.79 6.51 14.24
C LYS A 49 -13.50 5.69 14.13
N GLN A 50 -13.60 4.41 14.45
CA GLN A 50 -12.44 3.53 14.33
C GLN A 50 -11.96 3.43 12.89
N LEU A 51 -12.90 3.26 11.98
CA LEU A 51 -12.55 3.14 10.58
C LEU A 51 -11.92 4.43 10.05
N THR A 52 -12.48 5.56 10.46
CA THR A 52 -11.94 6.84 10.04
C THR A 52 -10.51 7.01 10.55
N ALA A 53 -10.27 6.66 11.80
CA ALA A 53 -8.94 6.77 12.36
C ALA A 53 -7.96 5.84 11.64
N ALA A 54 -8.42 4.64 11.29
CA ALA A 54 -7.58 3.70 10.57
C ALA A 54 -7.25 4.22 9.19
N ILE A 55 -8.22 4.82 8.52
CA ILE A 55 -7.99 5.36 7.19
C ILE A 55 -6.98 6.49 7.25
N GLU A 56 -7.09 7.34 8.24
CA GLU A 56 -6.15 8.43 8.39
C GLU A 56 -4.74 7.92 8.66
N ASP A 57 -4.64 6.88 9.46
CA ASP A 57 -3.35 6.28 9.74
C ASP A 57 -2.73 5.70 8.46
N ILE A 58 -3.54 5.02 7.68
CA ILE A 58 -3.07 4.46 6.41
C ILE A 58 -2.64 5.57 5.48
N ASP A 59 -3.39 6.64 5.40
CA ASP A 59 -3.02 7.77 4.56
C ASP A 59 -1.66 8.32 4.94
N ARG A 60 -1.42 8.42 6.22
CA ARG A 60 -0.14 8.92 6.70
C ARG A 60 1.00 8.00 6.28
N ARG A 61 0.78 6.69 6.40
CA ARG A 61 1.81 5.73 6.02
C ARG A 61 2.09 5.80 4.53
N ILE A 62 1.05 5.92 3.72
CA ILE A 62 1.23 6.04 2.29
C ILE A 62 2.06 7.28 1.97
N LYS A 63 1.75 8.37 2.63
CA LYS A 63 2.46 9.60 2.39
C LYS A 63 3.93 9.46 2.74
N GLU A 64 4.21 8.81 3.85
CA GLU A 64 5.58 8.60 4.28
C GLU A 64 6.34 7.74 3.28
N LEU A 65 5.69 6.70 2.79
CA LEU A 65 6.33 5.82 1.82
C LEU A 65 6.59 6.55 0.52
N GLN A 66 5.67 7.39 0.09
CA GLN A 66 5.85 8.15 -1.12
C GLN A 66 7.00 9.14 -0.98
N THR A 67 7.14 9.71 0.17
CA THR A 67 8.23 10.63 0.44
C THR A 67 9.56 9.90 0.38
N GLN A 68 9.59 8.68 0.90
CA GLN A 68 10.82 7.91 0.88
C GLN A 68 11.25 7.55 -0.52
N SER A 69 10.29 7.28 -1.39
CA SER A 69 10.62 6.88 -2.74
C SER A 69 11.05 8.06 -3.60
N GLY A 70 10.74 9.24 -3.17
CA GLY A 70 11.14 10.42 -3.90
C GLY A 70 12.55 10.81 -3.58
#